data_35755fff35223337ef987d344e54a9ae
#
_entry.id   35755fff35223337ef987d344e54a9ae
#
_cell.length_a   1.000
_cell.length_b   1.000
_cell.length_c   1.000
_cell.angle_alpha   90.00
_cell.angle_beta   90.00
_cell.angle_gamma   90.00
#
_symmetry.space_group_name_H-M   'P 1'
#
loop_
_entity.id
_entity.type
_entity.pdbx_description
1 polymer ?
#
loop_
_entity_poly.entity_id
_entity_poly.type
_entity_poly.pdbx_seq_one_letter_code
_entity_poly.pdbx_strand_id
1 'polypeptide(L)'
;WSQAIVVEPKPGASGIIAADTITHTNKDSYTVLMTMPITHINNAILQPKLPYDPVKDFTPLSIVGTGGPMLVARADAPYNNLQEFIEYAKKSPKGLTYGTWGNGSAAHLFGELLKRQTGANLIHAPYKAEAAAHNDMFGGALDFAWANPSTARALMAGGKLKALAVSGTRRLSILPQVPTFTELGFKGFDIDSWIGFYGPAQMPPAVQEAWVSALTKITAMPDVAARLVSYGFEPLVSTPAQFAERYQRDYPRTAQLIKEAGATFQ
;
A
#
# COMPACT_ATOMS: atom_id res chain seq x y z
N TRP A 1 14.35 -13.59 -22.23
CA TRP A 1 15.10 -12.54 -22.91
C TRP A 1 16.59 -12.81 -22.77
N SER A 2 17.30 -12.75 -23.86
CA SER A 2 18.77 -12.97 -23.86
C SER A 2 19.56 -11.71 -23.46
N GLN A 3 18.98 -10.85 -22.66
CA GLN A 3 19.53 -9.56 -22.22
C GLN A 3 19.47 -9.45 -20.70
N ALA A 4 20.50 -8.83 -20.11
CA ALA A 4 20.51 -8.55 -18.68
C ALA A 4 19.47 -7.46 -18.35
N ILE A 5 18.72 -7.68 -17.24
CA ILE A 5 17.84 -6.67 -16.67
C ILE A 5 18.60 -5.98 -15.54
N VAL A 6 18.73 -4.65 -15.65
CA VAL A 6 19.34 -3.81 -14.61
C VAL A 6 18.23 -3.17 -13.79
N VAL A 7 18.23 -3.43 -12.48
CA VAL A 7 17.33 -2.78 -11.54
C VAL A 7 18.01 -1.52 -10.99
N GLU A 8 17.47 -0.37 -11.30
CA GLU A 8 18.00 0.93 -10.87
C GLU A 8 17.06 1.57 -9.83
N PRO A 9 17.42 1.61 -8.54
CA PRO A 9 16.61 2.30 -7.54
C PRO A 9 16.74 3.83 -7.70
N LYS A 10 15.61 4.53 -7.82
CA LYS A 10 15.50 5.99 -7.86
C LYS A 10 14.71 6.49 -6.65
N PRO A 11 15.31 6.54 -5.46
CA PRO A 11 14.59 6.96 -4.25
C PRO A 11 14.30 8.46 -4.24
N GLY A 12 13.24 8.84 -3.55
CA GLY A 12 12.92 10.23 -3.24
C GLY A 12 11.53 10.67 -3.66
N ALA A 13 11.03 11.70 -3.00
CA ALA A 13 9.73 12.36 -3.24
C ALA A 13 8.56 11.37 -3.44
N SER A 14 8.45 10.36 -2.58
CA SER A 14 7.40 9.31 -2.69
C SER A 14 7.31 8.64 -4.06
N GLY A 15 8.48 8.43 -4.73
CA GLY A 15 8.57 7.77 -6.03
C GLY A 15 8.43 8.72 -7.24
N ILE A 16 8.22 10.02 -7.02
CA ILE A 16 8.09 11.00 -8.12
C ILE A 16 9.36 11.01 -8.99
N ILE A 17 10.56 10.94 -8.38
CA ILE A 17 11.82 10.94 -9.13
C ILE A 17 11.91 9.75 -10.10
N ALA A 18 11.51 8.57 -9.63
CA ALA A 18 11.50 7.36 -10.46
C ALA A 18 10.49 7.47 -11.61
N ALA A 19 9.27 7.96 -11.32
CA ALA A 19 8.23 8.13 -12.32
C ALA A 19 8.62 9.17 -13.36
N ASP A 20 9.11 10.33 -12.93
CA ASP A 20 9.58 11.40 -13.83
C ASP A 20 10.72 10.92 -14.74
N THR A 21 11.64 10.10 -14.22
CA THR A 21 12.71 9.50 -15.02
C THR A 21 12.16 8.74 -16.24
N ILE A 22 11.06 7.97 -16.07
CA ILE A 22 10.46 7.18 -17.17
C ILE A 22 9.87 8.08 -18.24
N THR A 23 9.28 9.22 -17.89
CA THR A 23 8.69 10.13 -18.86
C THR A 23 9.74 10.76 -19.79
N HIS A 24 11.00 10.82 -19.34
CA HIS A 24 12.14 11.36 -20.07
C HIS A 24 13.01 10.29 -20.74
N THR A 25 12.72 8.99 -20.53
CA THR A 25 13.46 7.94 -21.25
C THR A 25 13.15 8.00 -22.74
N ASN A 26 14.14 7.65 -23.56
CA ASN A 26 13.89 7.41 -24.97
C ASN A 26 12.76 6.40 -25.12
N LYS A 27 11.82 6.65 -26.01
CA LYS A 27 10.65 5.78 -26.28
C LYS A 27 11.06 4.42 -26.87
N ASP A 28 12.27 3.94 -26.53
CA ASP A 28 12.81 2.63 -26.91
C ASP A 28 12.09 1.48 -26.24
N SER A 29 11.30 1.81 -25.18
CA SER A 29 10.46 0.84 -24.46
C SER A 29 11.21 -0.27 -23.72
N TYR A 30 12.53 -0.13 -23.54
CA TYR A 30 13.34 -1.07 -22.75
C TYR A 30 13.37 -0.73 -21.27
N THR A 31 12.97 0.48 -20.90
CA THR A 31 12.90 0.93 -19.51
C THR A 31 11.46 0.90 -19.02
N VAL A 32 11.22 0.26 -17.88
CA VAL A 32 9.90 0.20 -17.24
C VAL A 32 9.99 0.61 -15.77
N LEU A 33 8.92 1.14 -15.26
CA LEU A 33 8.77 1.54 -13.87
C LEU A 33 8.05 0.43 -13.09
N MET A 34 8.65 -0.07 -12.03
CA MET A 34 7.94 -0.82 -11.00
C MET A 34 7.50 0.15 -9.90
N THR A 35 6.23 0.18 -9.58
CA THR A 35 5.68 1.17 -8.66
C THR A 35 4.46 0.69 -7.88
N MET A 36 3.94 1.57 -7.04
CA MET A 36 2.79 1.37 -6.14
C MET A 36 1.80 2.53 -6.26
N PRO A 37 0.57 2.43 -5.70
CA PRO A 37 -0.46 3.48 -5.79
C PRO A 37 0.00 4.87 -5.35
N ILE A 38 0.93 4.94 -4.39
CA ILE A 38 1.43 6.23 -3.90
C ILE A 38 1.96 7.11 -5.03
N THR A 39 2.68 6.54 -5.99
CA THR A 39 3.28 7.27 -7.10
C THR A 39 2.24 7.75 -8.12
N HIS A 40 1.28 6.89 -8.50
CA HIS A 40 0.34 7.19 -9.58
C HIS A 40 -0.98 7.77 -9.11
N ILE A 41 -1.42 7.42 -7.88
CA ILE A 41 -2.72 7.86 -7.36
C ILE A 41 -2.53 8.95 -6.31
N ASN A 42 -1.86 8.64 -5.18
CA ASN A 42 -1.81 9.56 -4.05
C ASN A 42 -1.07 10.86 -4.40
N ASN A 43 0.08 10.76 -5.07
CA ASN A 43 0.82 11.97 -5.49
C ASN A 43 0.03 12.82 -6.48
N ALA A 44 -0.72 12.19 -7.40
CA ALA A 44 -1.56 12.91 -8.37
C ALA A 44 -2.71 13.69 -7.70
N ILE A 45 -3.14 13.26 -6.52
CA ILE A 45 -4.17 13.93 -5.73
C ILE A 45 -3.56 14.99 -4.81
N LEU A 46 -2.43 14.66 -4.18
CA LEU A 46 -1.82 15.50 -3.15
C LEU A 46 -0.92 16.60 -3.70
N GLN A 47 -0.33 16.41 -4.90
CA GLN A 47 0.64 17.34 -5.48
C GLN A 47 -0.03 18.29 -6.47
N PRO A 48 -0.06 19.61 -6.22
CA PRO A 48 -0.62 20.57 -7.16
C PRO A 48 0.14 20.69 -8.49
N LYS A 49 1.43 20.34 -8.48
CA LYS A 49 2.33 20.39 -9.64
C LYS A 49 3.15 19.11 -9.72
N LEU A 50 2.51 18.03 -10.16
CA LEU A 50 3.22 16.80 -10.46
C LEU A 50 3.99 16.96 -11.80
N PRO A 51 5.26 16.52 -11.91
CA PRO A 51 6.04 16.67 -13.14
C PRO A 51 5.61 15.73 -14.28
N TYR A 52 4.63 14.87 -14.06
CA TYR A 52 4.08 13.92 -15.04
C TYR A 52 2.55 13.80 -14.92
N ASP A 53 1.91 13.40 -16.00
CA ASP A 53 0.52 12.96 -16.01
C ASP A 53 0.47 11.45 -15.82
N PRO A 54 -0.10 10.93 -14.69
CA PRO A 54 -0.07 9.50 -14.36
C PRO A 54 -0.81 8.61 -15.35
N VAL A 55 -1.60 9.19 -16.26
CA VAL A 55 -2.37 8.45 -17.27
C VAL A 55 -1.75 8.61 -18.65
N LYS A 56 -1.38 9.85 -19.05
CA LYS A 56 -0.94 10.12 -20.42
C LYS A 56 0.52 9.79 -20.67
N ASP A 57 1.37 9.89 -19.64
CA ASP A 57 2.81 9.72 -19.77
C ASP A 57 3.27 8.28 -19.55
N PHE A 58 2.32 7.34 -19.29
CA PHE A 58 2.64 5.95 -19.01
C PHE A 58 1.74 4.99 -19.79
N THR A 59 2.30 3.83 -20.09
CA THR A 59 1.57 2.68 -20.63
C THR A 59 1.46 1.63 -19.53
N PRO A 60 0.25 1.30 -19.04
CA PRO A 60 0.08 0.26 -18.02
C PRO A 60 0.43 -1.11 -18.62
N LEU A 61 1.20 -1.92 -17.88
CA LEU A 61 1.60 -3.26 -18.29
C LEU A 61 0.85 -4.33 -17.50
N SER A 62 1.14 -4.44 -16.22
CA SER A 62 0.47 -5.41 -15.34
C SER A 62 0.64 -5.04 -13.88
N ILE A 63 -0.37 -5.38 -13.07
CA ILE A 63 -0.22 -5.57 -11.63
C ILE A 63 0.31 -6.98 -11.44
N VAL A 64 1.27 -7.17 -10.53
CA VAL A 64 1.87 -8.48 -10.22
C VAL A 64 1.60 -8.96 -8.80
N GLY A 65 1.08 -8.10 -7.96
CA GLY A 65 0.71 -8.44 -6.58
C GLY A 65 -0.17 -7.40 -5.93
N THR A 66 -1.02 -7.85 -5.02
CA THR A 66 -1.90 -6.98 -4.21
C THR A 66 -1.75 -7.29 -2.73
N GLY A 67 -1.89 -6.28 -1.88
CA GLY A 67 -1.83 -6.42 -0.44
C GLY A 67 -2.36 -5.17 0.25
N GLY A 68 -2.32 -5.15 1.56
CA GLY A 68 -2.78 -3.98 2.30
C GLY A 68 -2.18 -3.90 3.70
N PRO A 69 -2.11 -2.71 4.29
CA PRO A 69 -1.61 -2.56 5.64
C PRO A 69 -2.52 -3.21 6.67
N MET A 70 -1.91 -3.60 7.77
CA MET A 70 -2.58 -4.21 8.91
C MET A 70 -2.58 -3.26 10.10
N LEU A 71 -3.70 -3.18 10.80
CA LEU A 71 -3.76 -2.55 12.11
C LEU A 71 -3.18 -3.50 13.14
N VAL A 72 -2.16 -3.04 13.86
CA VAL A 72 -1.43 -3.85 14.83
C VAL A 72 -1.32 -3.13 16.18
N ALA A 73 -1.21 -3.92 17.24
CA ALA A 73 -0.95 -3.44 18.59
C ALA A 73 0.10 -4.32 19.27
N ARG A 74 0.66 -3.85 20.39
CA ARG A 74 1.53 -4.68 21.22
C ARG A 74 0.78 -5.94 21.68
N ALA A 75 1.51 -7.03 21.88
CA ALA A 75 0.92 -8.30 22.31
C ALA A 75 0.23 -8.20 23.68
N ASP A 76 0.73 -7.33 24.57
CA ASP A 76 0.21 -7.08 25.91
C ASP A 76 -0.93 -6.03 25.97
N ALA A 77 -1.35 -5.46 24.84
CA ALA A 77 -2.45 -4.51 24.80
C ALA A 77 -3.75 -5.14 25.33
N PRO A 78 -4.62 -4.37 26.05
CA PRO A 78 -5.79 -4.91 26.77
C PRO A 78 -6.98 -5.28 25.87
N TYR A 79 -6.76 -5.50 24.59
CA TYR A 79 -7.75 -5.88 23.58
C TYR A 79 -7.15 -6.89 22.61
N ASN A 80 -7.97 -7.84 22.10
CA ASN A 80 -7.50 -8.95 21.27
C ASN A 80 -8.08 -8.96 19.84
N ASN A 81 -9.04 -8.10 19.57
CA ASN A 81 -9.70 -7.96 18.26
C ASN A 81 -10.07 -6.50 18.01
N LEU A 82 -10.52 -6.21 16.78
CA LEU A 82 -10.85 -4.85 16.37
C LEU A 82 -12.02 -4.27 17.18
N GLN A 83 -13.01 -5.07 17.54
CA GLN A 83 -14.17 -4.60 18.32
C GLN A 83 -13.76 -4.17 19.74
N GLU A 84 -12.99 -4.99 20.41
CA GLU A 84 -12.46 -4.67 21.76
C GLU A 84 -11.54 -3.43 21.71
N PHE A 85 -10.71 -3.32 20.66
CA PHE A 85 -9.88 -2.13 20.42
C PHE A 85 -10.73 -0.86 20.30
N ILE A 86 -11.80 -0.89 19.51
CA ILE A 86 -12.69 0.27 19.31
C ILE A 86 -13.38 0.65 20.62
N GLU A 87 -13.87 -0.32 21.39
CA GLU A 87 -14.49 -0.07 22.68
C GLU A 87 -13.50 0.54 23.68
N TYR A 88 -12.26 0.04 23.69
CA TYR A 88 -11.19 0.58 24.50
C TYR A 88 -10.84 2.01 24.09
N ALA A 89 -10.69 2.25 22.78
CA ALA A 89 -10.38 3.58 22.24
C ALA A 89 -11.45 4.62 22.56
N LYS A 90 -12.74 4.26 22.49
CA LYS A 90 -13.86 5.13 22.84
C LYS A 90 -13.89 5.52 24.32
N LYS A 91 -13.39 4.65 25.18
CA LYS A 91 -13.33 4.89 26.63
C LYS A 91 -12.08 5.64 27.06
N SER A 92 -11.11 5.85 26.16
CA SER A 92 -9.88 6.58 26.46
C SER A 92 -10.11 8.10 26.47
N PRO A 93 -10.01 8.79 27.63
CA PRO A 93 -10.25 10.23 27.70
C PRO A 93 -9.23 11.07 26.91
N LYS A 94 -8.01 10.56 26.80
CA LYS A 94 -6.90 11.23 26.10
C LYS A 94 -6.82 10.85 24.61
N GLY A 95 -7.64 9.88 24.16
CA GLY A 95 -7.50 9.27 22.85
C GLY A 95 -6.38 8.22 22.82
N LEU A 96 -6.19 7.58 21.67
CA LEU A 96 -5.09 6.64 21.41
C LEU A 96 -4.22 7.16 20.26
N THR A 97 -2.93 7.20 20.48
CA THR A 97 -1.93 7.62 19.48
C THR A 97 -1.55 6.47 18.57
N TYR A 98 -1.47 6.73 17.26
CA TYR A 98 -1.04 5.71 16.31
C TYR A 98 0.04 6.17 15.34
N GLY A 99 0.96 5.26 15.04
CA GLY A 99 2.08 5.48 14.14
C GLY A 99 1.78 5.02 12.71
N THR A 100 2.27 5.80 11.75
CA THR A 100 2.26 5.46 10.32
C THR A 100 3.59 5.83 9.68
N TRP A 101 3.80 5.43 8.44
CA TRP A 101 4.97 5.84 7.63
C TRP A 101 4.73 7.13 6.82
N GLY A 102 4.02 8.07 7.43
CA GLY A 102 3.90 9.45 6.94
C GLY A 102 2.51 9.87 6.51
N ASN A 103 2.35 11.17 6.32
CA ASN A 103 1.12 11.78 5.86
C ASN A 103 0.76 11.31 4.44
N GLY A 104 -0.53 11.10 4.18
CA GLY A 104 -1.02 10.61 2.89
C GLY A 104 -0.70 9.15 2.58
N SER A 105 0.00 8.44 3.48
CA SER A 105 0.18 6.98 3.36
C SER A 105 -1.15 6.25 3.52
N ALA A 106 -1.27 5.03 2.96
CA ALA A 106 -2.45 4.20 3.15
C ALA A 106 -2.78 4.00 4.64
N ALA A 107 -1.76 3.84 5.48
CA ALA A 107 -1.91 3.71 6.93
C ALA A 107 -2.54 4.96 7.57
N HIS A 108 -2.13 6.17 7.16
CA HIS A 108 -2.75 7.41 7.62
C HIS A 108 -4.21 7.49 7.18
N LEU A 109 -4.47 7.27 5.88
CA LEU A 109 -5.82 7.36 5.32
C LEU A 109 -6.79 6.37 6.00
N PHE A 110 -6.36 5.15 6.22
CA PHE A 110 -7.17 4.14 6.92
C PHE A 110 -7.31 4.43 8.43
N GLY A 111 -6.30 5.02 9.06
CA GLY A 111 -6.41 5.48 10.46
C GLY A 111 -7.51 6.54 10.62
N GLU A 112 -7.53 7.53 9.75
CA GLU A 112 -8.56 8.58 9.77
C GLU A 112 -9.96 8.04 9.35
N LEU A 113 -10.01 7.10 8.40
CA LEU A 113 -11.26 6.43 8.06
C LEU A 113 -11.83 5.64 9.24
N LEU A 114 -10.98 4.91 9.98
CA LEU A 114 -11.38 4.18 11.18
C LEU A 114 -11.89 5.13 12.27
N LYS A 115 -11.17 6.21 12.52
CA LYS A 115 -11.58 7.28 13.45
C LYS A 115 -12.98 7.81 13.13
N ARG A 116 -13.26 8.12 11.87
CA ARG A 116 -14.57 8.63 11.44
C ARG A 116 -15.67 7.61 11.60
N GLN A 117 -15.45 6.36 11.17
CA GLN A 117 -16.51 5.34 11.23
C GLN A 117 -16.82 4.90 12.65
N THR A 118 -15.86 4.96 13.54
CA THR A 118 -16.02 4.51 14.92
C THR A 118 -16.36 5.62 15.89
N GLY A 119 -16.01 6.88 15.59
CA GLY A 119 -16.06 8.00 16.53
C GLY A 119 -15.02 7.89 17.65
N ALA A 120 -14.07 6.94 17.57
CA ALA A 120 -12.99 6.83 18.53
C ALA A 120 -12.00 8.00 18.38
N ASN A 121 -11.48 8.50 19.49
CA ASN A 121 -10.46 9.55 19.48
C ASN A 121 -9.09 8.93 19.16
N LEU A 122 -8.72 8.89 17.86
CA LEU A 122 -7.44 8.39 17.37
C LEU A 122 -6.58 9.57 16.93
N ILE A 123 -5.32 9.61 17.39
CA ILE A 123 -4.38 10.71 17.18
C ILE A 123 -3.24 10.21 16.31
N HIS A 124 -3.11 10.77 15.11
CA HIS A 124 -2.08 10.39 14.15
C HIS A 124 -0.70 10.94 14.52
N ALA A 125 0.32 10.07 14.47
CA ALA A 125 1.72 10.41 14.59
C ALA A 125 2.48 9.92 13.33
N PRO A 126 2.92 10.83 12.44
CA PRO A 126 3.66 10.47 11.24
C PRO A 126 5.12 10.18 11.54
N TYR A 127 5.66 9.11 10.97
CA TYR A 127 7.08 8.72 11.04
C TYR A 127 7.67 8.65 9.63
N LYS A 128 8.99 8.71 9.52
CA LYS A 128 9.69 8.55 8.23
C LYS A 128 9.74 7.10 7.73
N ALA A 129 9.56 6.14 8.65
CA ALA A 129 9.60 4.72 8.35
C ALA A 129 8.76 3.91 9.36
N GLU A 130 8.24 2.77 8.93
CA GLU A 130 7.46 1.83 9.73
C GLU A 130 8.20 1.38 11.00
N ALA A 131 9.50 1.07 10.87
CA ALA A 131 10.32 0.60 12.00
C ALA A 131 10.40 1.61 13.14
N ALA A 132 10.46 2.91 12.83
CA ALA A 132 10.50 3.97 13.85
C ALA A 132 9.16 4.04 14.63
N ALA A 133 8.02 3.94 13.93
CA ALA A 133 6.71 3.88 14.58
C ALA A 133 6.58 2.64 15.48
N HIS A 134 7.07 1.50 15.04
CA HIS A 134 7.03 0.27 15.86
C HIS A 134 7.93 0.37 17.10
N ASN A 135 9.12 0.96 16.99
CA ASN A 135 10.00 1.16 18.15
C ASN A 135 9.30 2.03 19.21
N ASP A 136 8.66 3.11 18.81
CA ASP A 136 7.92 3.98 19.72
C ASP A 136 6.66 3.31 20.28
N MET A 137 6.00 2.46 19.51
CA MET A 137 4.90 1.62 20.03
C MET A 137 5.40 0.63 21.09
N PHE A 138 6.55 -0.03 20.87
CA PHE A 138 7.14 -0.93 21.87
C PHE A 138 7.65 -0.18 23.09
N GLY A 139 8.13 1.07 22.92
CA GLY A 139 8.52 1.97 24.00
C GLY A 139 7.35 2.59 24.76
N GLY A 140 6.10 2.39 24.33
CA GLY A 140 4.90 2.93 24.96
C GLY A 140 4.59 4.40 24.61
N ALA A 141 5.30 5.00 23.65
CA ALA A 141 4.99 6.34 23.14
C ALA A 141 3.79 6.35 22.19
N LEU A 142 3.50 5.20 21.56
CA LEU A 142 2.31 4.98 20.76
C LEU A 142 1.48 3.81 21.34
N ASP A 143 0.15 3.90 21.19
CA ASP A 143 -0.78 2.87 21.65
C ASP A 143 -0.90 1.74 20.64
N PHE A 144 -0.87 2.06 19.35
CA PHE A 144 -0.95 1.11 18.24
C PHE A 144 -0.26 1.66 17.00
N ALA A 145 -0.14 0.85 15.96
CA ALA A 145 0.46 1.25 14.70
C ALA A 145 -0.18 0.53 13.51
N TRP A 146 0.21 0.93 12.33
CA TRP A 146 0.00 0.16 11.12
C TRP A 146 1.30 -0.57 10.74
N ALA A 147 1.16 -1.72 10.10
CA ALA A 147 2.28 -2.55 9.70
C ALA A 147 2.09 -3.11 8.29
N ASN A 148 3.19 -3.28 7.56
CA ASN A 148 3.18 -4.14 6.39
C ASN A 148 3.03 -5.61 6.83
N PRO A 149 2.35 -6.45 6.04
CA PRO A 149 2.04 -7.82 6.45
C PRO A 149 3.28 -8.68 6.75
N SER A 150 4.39 -8.48 6.03
CA SER A 150 5.66 -9.16 6.28
C SER A 150 6.24 -8.82 7.64
N THR A 151 6.23 -7.53 8.00
CA THR A 151 6.67 -7.05 9.32
C THR A 151 5.76 -7.56 10.42
N ALA A 152 4.43 -7.46 10.20
CA ALA A 152 3.44 -7.98 11.14
C ALA A 152 3.67 -9.47 11.45
N ARG A 153 3.86 -10.31 10.40
CA ARG A 153 4.13 -11.73 10.55
C ARG A 153 5.37 -12.00 11.40
N ALA A 154 6.48 -11.33 11.10
CA ALA A 154 7.74 -11.52 11.81
C ALA A 154 7.62 -11.15 13.30
N LEU A 155 6.97 -10.03 13.59
CA LEU A 155 6.79 -9.55 14.97
C LEU A 155 5.75 -10.35 15.75
N MET A 156 4.70 -10.86 15.08
CA MET A 156 3.73 -11.80 15.67
C MET A 156 4.38 -13.14 16.03
N ALA A 157 5.20 -13.69 15.14
CA ALA A 157 5.96 -14.91 15.41
C ALA A 157 6.91 -14.76 16.61
N GLY A 158 7.45 -13.56 16.82
CA GLY A 158 8.25 -13.20 18.00
C GLY A 158 7.43 -12.83 19.26
N GLY A 159 6.11 -12.95 19.22
CA GLY A 159 5.24 -12.64 20.36
C GLY A 159 5.21 -11.17 20.76
N LYS A 160 5.64 -10.26 19.88
CA LYS A 160 5.77 -8.83 20.18
C LYS A 160 4.52 -8.01 19.88
N LEU A 161 3.74 -8.43 18.90
CA LEU A 161 2.49 -7.75 18.51
C LEU A 161 1.39 -8.73 18.13
N LYS A 162 0.18 -8.20 18.02
CA LYS A 162 -1.00 -8.84 17.45
C LYS A 162 -1.59 -7.98 16.37
N ALA A 163 -2.10 -8.61 15.31
CA ALA A 163 -2.82 -7.95 14.23
C ALA A 163 -4.33 -8.03 14.49
N LEU A 164 -5.02 -6.90 14.33
CA LEU A 164 -6.44 -6.77 14.63
C LEU A 164 -7.31 -6.86 13.38
N ALA A 165 -6.83 -6.31 12.26
CA ALA A 165 -7.48 -6.38 10.96
C ALA A 165 -6.49 -6.04 9.83
N VAL A 166 -6.80 -6.47 8.61
CA VAL A 166 -6.06 -6.13 7.40
C VAL A 166 -6.98 -5.37 6.44
N SER A 167 -6.44 -4.36 5.75
CA SER A 167 -7.14 -3.72 4.64
C SER A 167 -7.05 -4.58 3.36
N GLY A 168 -8.00 -4.37 2.45
CA GLY A 168 -8.07 -5.11 1.22
C GLY A 168 -9.34 -5.94 1.10
N THR A 169 -9.47 -6.61 -0.05
CA THR A 169 -10.68 -7.35 -0.42
C THR A 169 -10.73 -8.77 0.13
N ARG A 170 -9.59 -9.29 0.61
CA ARG A 170 -9.46 -10.66 1.14
C ARG A 170 -8.37 -10.75 2.20
N ARG A 171 -8.44 -11.77 3.03
CA ARG A 171 -7.37 -12.12 3.97
C ARG A 171 -6.09 -12.47 3.19
N LEU A 172 -4.95 -12.19 3.81
CA LEU A 172 -3.66 -12.52 3.22
C LEU A 172 -3.27 -13.96 3.58
N SER A 173 -2.74 -14.70 2.60
CA SER A 173 -2.31 -16.11 2.79
C SER A 173 -1.21 -16.24 3.83
N ILE A 174 -0.39 -15.19 3.97
CA ILE A 174 0.69 -15.11 4.97
C ILE A 174 0.18 -15.04 6.43
N LEU A 175 -1.05 -14.56 6.65
CA LEU A 175 -1.71 -14.38 7.96
C LEU A 175 -3.23 -14.65 7.85
N PRO A 176 -3.65 -15.88 7.50
CA PRO A 176 -5.05 -16.18 7.18
C PRO A 176 -6.01 -16.05 8.37
N GLN A 177 -5.47 -16.03 9.59
CA GLN A 177 -6.25 -15.83 10.81
C GLN A 177 -6.68 -14.37 11.02
N VAL A 178 -6.04 -13.40 10.36
CA VAL A 178 -6.35 -11.97 10.52
C VAL A 178 -7.52 -11.61 9.59
N PRO A 179 -8.66 -11.15 10.13
CA PRO A 179 -9.81 -10.79 9.31
C PRO A 179 -9.55 -9.47 8.55
N THR A 180 -10.26 -9.29 7.44
CA THR A 180 -10.30 -7.98 6.79
C THR A 180 -11.23 -7.01 7.53
N PHE A 181 -10.99 -5.70 7.38
CA PHE A 181 -11.94 -4.69 7.87
C PHE A 181 -13.34 -4.88 7.26
N THR A 182 -13.40 -5.31 5.99
CA THR A 182 -14.67 -5.55 5.30
C THR A 182 -15.45 -6.72 5.91
N GLU A 183 -14.77 -7.83 6.26
CA GLU A 183 -15.39 -8.95 7.00
C GLU A 183 -15.95 -8.51 8.36
N LEU A 184 -15.33 -7.49 8.97
CA LEU A 184 -15.75 -6.90 10.24
C LEU A 184 -16.81 -5.79 10.08
N GLY A 185 -17.32 -5.57 8.86
CA GLY A 185 -18.40 -4.63 8.56
C GLY A 185 -17.96 -3.19 8.27
N PHE A 186 -16.65 -2.92 8.18
CA PHE A 186 -16.12 -1.58 7.87
C PHE A 186 -16.04 -1.34 6.38
N LYS A 187 -16.55 -0.21 5.90
CA LYS A 187 -16.57 0.17 4.49
C LYS A 187 -15.34 1.02 4.11
N GLY A 188 -14.92 0.93 2.84
CA GLY A 188 -13.83 1.75 2.31
C GLY A 188 -12.42 1.23 2.60
N PHE A 189 -12.27 0.14 3.35
CA PHE A 189 -11.00 -0.55 3.58
C PHE A 189 -10.69 -1.60 2.52
N ASP A 190 -11.55 -1.77 1.53
CA ASP A 190 -11.42 -2.70 0.41
C ASP A 190 -10.57 -2.14 -0.74
N ILE A 191 -9.76 -1.11 -0.47
CA ILE A 191 -8.75 -0.61 -1.40
C ILE A 191 -7.44 -1.34 -1.10
N ASP A 192 -7.06 -2.27 -1.99
CA ASP A 192 -5.77 -2.93 -1.90
C ASP A 192 -4.66 -2.00 -2.40
N SER A 193 -3.49 -2.05 -1.76
CA SER A 193 -2.27 -1.65 -2.41
C SER A 193 -1.89 -2.66 -3.51
N TRP A 194 -1.08 -2.23 -4.47
CA TRP A 194 -0.61 -3.12 -5.55
C TRP A 194 0.83 -2.80 -5.93
N ILE A 195 1.51 -3.80 -6.49
CA ILE A 195 2.76 -3.63 -7.22
C ILE A 195 2.42 -3.71 -8.70
N GLY A 196 2.72 -2.66 -9.45
CA GLY A 196 2.43 -2.56 -10.88
C GLY A 196 3.64 -2.14 -11.70
N PHE A 197 3.60 -2.50 -12.97
CA PHE A 197 4.60 -2.12 -13.96
C PHE A 197 3.98 -1.20 -15.01
N TYR A 198 4.68 -0.12 -15.30
CA TYR A 198 4.35 0.83 -16.36
C TYR A 198 5.53 0.99 -17.32
N GLY A 199 5.24 1.08 -18.59
CA GLY A 199 6.18 1.55 -19.59
C GLY A 199 6.02 3.05 -19.87
N PRO A 200 6.91 3.66 -20.67
CA PRO A 200 6.74 5.03 -21.14
C PRO A 200 5.49 5.16 -22.02
N ALA A 201 5.04 6.40 -22.21
CA ALA A 201 3.92 6.70 -23.10
C ALA A 201 4.14 6.15 -24.52
N GLN A 202 3.06 5.70 -25.14
CA GLN A 202 3.09 5.24 -26.54
C GLN A 202 4.03 4.04 -26.79
N MET A 203 4.21 3.17 -25.79
CA MET A 203 4.96 1.92 -25.96
C MET A 203 4.40 1.11 -27.13
N PRO A 204 5.25 0.59 -28.06
CA PRO A 204 4.79 -0.22 -29.18
C PRO A 204 4.03 -1.47 -28.68
N PRO A 205 2.88 -1.83 -29.30
CA PRO A 205 2.05 -2.96 -28.85
C PRO A 205 2.82 -4.27 -28.70
N ALA A 206 3.70 -4.60 -29.62
CA ALA A 206 4.50 -5.83 -29.55
C ALA A 206 5.44 -5.87 -28.35
N VAL A 207 5.98 -4.72 -27.93
CA VAL A 207 6.83 -4.60 -26.74
C VAL A 207 5.99 -4.70 -25.48
N GLN A 208 4.81 -4.06 -25.46
CA GLN A 208 3.86 -4.18 -24.39
C GLN A 208 3.45 -5.64 -24.15
N GLU A 209 3.08 -6.37 -25.21
CA GLU A 209 2.75 -7.79 -25.15
C GLU A 209 3.89 -8.65 -24.61
N ALA A 210 5.13 -8.37 -25.05
CA ALA A 210 6.31 -9.08 -24.56
C ALA A 210 6.52 -8.89 -23.06
N TRP A 211 6.36 -7.66 -22.54
CA TRP A 211 6.42 -7.37 -21.11
C TRP A 211 5.31 -8.07 -20.34
N VAL A 212 4.06 -7.96 -20.78
CA VAL A 212 2.89 -8.58 -20.12
C VAL A 212 3.07 -10.09 -20.07
N SER A 213 3.50 -10.73 -21.20
CA SER A 213 3.78 -12.17 -21.24
C SER A 213 4.88 -12.57 -20.25
N ALA A 214 5.98 -11.80 -20.18
CA ALA A 214 7.07 -12.07 -19.27
C ALA A 214 6.62 -11.92 -17.80
N LEU A 215 5.93 -10.84 -17.46
CA LEU A 215 5.40 -10.61 -16.10
C LEU A 215 4.43 -11.72 -15.68
N THR A 216 3.56 -12.16 -16.59
CA THR A 216 2.64 -13.28 -16.35
C THR A 216 3.39 -14.57 -16.01
N LYS A 217 4.38 -14.94 -16.83
CA LYS A 217 5.18 -16.15 -16.62
C LYS A 217 5.98 -16.08 -15.32
N ILE A 218 6.64 -14.95 -15.05
CA ILE A 218 7.46 -14.75 -13.86
C ILE A 218 6.61 -14.78 -12.59
N THR A 219 5.46 -14.11 -12.58
CA THR A 219 4.57 -14.09 -11.40
C THR A 219 3.99 -15.47 -11.09
N ALA A 220 3.83 -16.33 -12.10
CA ALA A 220 3.37 -17.71 -11.93
C ALA A 220 4.47 -18.68 -11.45
N MET A 221 5.74 -18.26 -11.42
CA MET A 221 6.82 -19.11 -10.91
C MET A 221 6.67 -19.29 -9.39
N PRO A 222 6.76 -20.54 -8.88
CA PRO A 222 6.49 -20.82 -7.47
C PRO A 222 7.38 -20.05 -6.48
N ASP A 223 8.65 -19.88 -6.82
CA ASP A 223 9.61 -19.12 -6.02
C ASP A 223 9.33 -17.60 -6.00
N VAL A 224 8.91 -17.03 -7.14
CA VAL A 224 8.50 -15.63 -7.24
C VAL A 224 7.19 -15.40 -6.50
N ALA A 225 6.19 -16.27 -6.69
CA ALA A 225 4.92 -16.20 -5.98
C ALA A 225 5.13 -16.29 -4.46
N ALA A 226 5.95 -17.26 -3.99
CA ALA A 226 6.27 -17.39 -2.57
C ALA A 226 7.00 -16.14 -2.03
N ARG A 227 7.85 -15.51 -2.83
CA ARG A 227 8.54 -14.28 -2.46
C ARG A 227 7.58 -13.08 -2.35
N LEU A 228 6.66 -12.92 -3.29
CA LEU A 228 5.61 -11.91 -3.19
C LEU A 228 4.80 -12.09 -1.90
N VAL A 229 4.33 -13.32 -1.64
CA VAL A 229 3.63 -13.65 -0.40
C VAL A 229 4.47 -13.33 0.83
N SER A 230 5.77 -13.65 0.83
CA SER A 230 6.65 -13.34 1.96
C SER A 230 6.78 -11.84 2.25
N TYR A 231 6.58 -11.00 1.24
CA TYR A 231 6.52 -9.53 1.37
C TYR A 231 5.10 -9.01 1.70
N GLY A 232 4.11 -9.89 1.80
CA GLY A 232 2.73 -9.53 2.12
C GLY A 232 1.90 -9.11 0.92
N PHE A 233 2.31 -9.54 -0.29
CA PHE A 233 1.55 -9.36 -1.52
C PHE A 233 1.05 -10.69 -2.04
N GLU A 234 -0.25 -10.80 -2.25
CA GLU A 234 -0.84 -11.93 -2.96
C GLU A 234 -0.53 -11.81 -4.45
N PRO A 235 0.04 -12.84 -5.09
CA PRO A 235 0.28 -12.83 -6.52
C PRO A 235 -1.00 -12.55 -7.30
N LEU A 236 -0.94 -11.60 -8.20
CA LEU A 236 -2.03 -11.23 -9.10
C LEU A 236 -1.41 -10.77 -10.42
N VAL A 237 -1.95 -11.27 -11.53
CA VAL A 237 -1.58 -10.77 -12.86
C VAL A 237 -2.80 -10.10 -13.46
N SER A 238 -2.64 -8.86 -13.92
CA SER A 238 -3.69 -8.15 -14.65
C SER A 238 -3.31 -7.95 -16.11
N THR A 239 -4.31 -7.85 -16.95
CA THR A 239 -4.13 -7.28 -18.30
C THR A 239 -3.90 -5.76 -18.18
N PRO A 240 -3.33 -5.09 -19.23
CA PRO A 240 -3.22 -3.63 -19.27
C PRO A 240 -4.57 -2.93 -19.10
N ALA A 241 -5.63 -3.46 -19.70
CA ALA A 241 -6.99 -2.92 -19.58
C ALA A 241 -7.50 -3.00 -18.12
N GLN A 242 -7.35 -4.16 -17.48
CA GLN A 242 -7.73 -4.34 -16.08
C GLN A 242 -6.92 -3.42 -15.14
N PHE A 243 -5.64 -3.16 -15.47
CA PHE A 243 -4.84 -2.23 -14.69
C PHE A 243 -5.34 -0.78 -14.85
N ALA A 244 -5.67 -0.37 -16.08
CA ALA A 244 -6.25 0.95 -16.33
C ALA A 244 -7.62 1.11 -15.63
N GLU A 245 -8.51 0.10 -15.72
CA GLU A 245 -9.78 0.09 -14.99
C GLU A 245 -9.59 0.19 -13.48
N ARG A 246 -8.57 -0.52 -12.95
CA ARG A 246 -8.21 -0.44 -11.53
C ARG A 246 -7.86 0.99 -11.13
N TYR A 247 -7.03 1.67 -11.91
CA TYR A 247 -6.69 3.06 -11.69
C TYR A 247 -7.93 3.97 -11.66
N GLN A 248 -8.81 3.85 -12.68
CA GLN A 248 -10.04 4.63 -12.79
C GLN A 248 -11.00 4.42 -11.60
N ARG A 249 -11.06 3.22 -11.07
CA ARG A 249 -11.86 2.88 -9.89
C ARG A 249 -11.24 3.41 -8.60
N ASP A 250 -9.93 3.24 -8.43
CA ASP A 250 -9.25 3.50 -7.16
C ASP A 250 -8.94 5.00 -6.97
N TYR A 251 -8.73 5.76 -8.07
CA TYR A 251 -8.41 7.19 -8.01
C TYR A 251 -9.49 8.02 -7.28
N PRO A 252 -10.78 8.03 -7.68
CA PRO A 252 -11.81 8.81 -7.01
C PRO A 252 -12.05 8.36 -5.56
N ARG A 253 -11.92 7.06 -5.28
CA ARG A 253 -12.06 6.51 -3.93
C ARG A 253 -10.93 7.00 -3.02
N THR A 254 -9.70 7.00 -3.52
CA THR A 254 -8.53 7.50 -2.79
C THR A 254 -8.61 9.02 -2.62
N ALA A 255 -9.08 9.76 -3.63
CA ALA A 255 -9.30 11.21 -3.53
C ALA A 255 -10.30 11.55 -2.41
N GLN A 256 -11.38 10.78 -2.32
CA GLN A 256 -12.35 10.93 -1.24
C GLN A 256 -11.72 10.65 0.13
N LEU A 257 -10.96 9.56 0.27
CA LEU A 257 -10.26 9.24 1.52
C LEU A 257 -9.26 10.33 1.93
N ILE A 258 -8.46 10.82 0.99
CA ILE A 258 -7.48 11.90 1.22
C ILE A 258 -8.19 13.17 1.71
N LYS A 259 -9.29 13.57 1.04
CA LYS A 259 -10.10 14.71 1.43
C LYS A 259 -10.67 14.52 2.84
N GLU A 260 -11.18 13.34 3.13
CA GLU A 260 -11.79 13.01 4.41
C GLU A 260 -10.77 12.92 5.55
N ALA A 261 -9.57 12.46 5.26
CA ALA A 261 -8.46 12.41 6.22
C ALA A 261 -7.83 13.80 6.47
N GLY A 262 -8.17 14.81 5.67
CA GLY A 262 -7.50 16.11 5.74
C GLY A 262 -6.00 16.01 5.43
N ALA A 263 -5.60 14.96 4.68
CA ALA A 263 -4.20 14.75 4.36
C ALA A 263 -3.71 15.79 3.34
N THR A 264 -2.58 16.40 3.65
CA THR A 264 -1.91 17.37 2.78
C THR A 264 -0.51 16.85 2.45
N PHE A 265 0.03 17.28 1.32
CA PHE A 265 1.43 17.05 1.00
C PHE A 265 2.31 17.92 1.90
N GLN A 266 3.35 17.32 2.48
CA GLN A 266 4.42 18.02 3.21
C GLN A 266 5.71 17.97 2.42
#